data_6758ff3820bc0658c26c943ff06a0d8d
#
_entry.id   6758ff3820bc0658c26c943ff06a0d8d
#
_cell.length_a   1.000
_cell.length_b   1.000
_cell.length_c   1.000
_cell.angle_alpha   90.00
_cell.angle_beta   90.00
_cell.angle_gamma   90.00
#
_symmetry.space_group_name_H-M   'P 1'
#
loop_
_entity.id
_entity.type
_entity.pdbx_description
1 polymer ?
#
loop_
_entity_poly.entity_id
_entity_poly.type
_entity_poly.pdbx_seq_one_letter_code
_entity_poly.pdbx_strand_id
1 'polypeptide(L)'
;MNEARIFGITGPPGAGKSTLTNALTKCWRAKGLRVGIIAVDPTSPFTGGAILGDRVRMGDLTLDTGVFIRSMGTRGQLGGLSPATAGAVHALDACGYDLILLETVGVGQSEVAVMEIADLVLVLNVPGLGDDVQAIKAGILEIGDLFAVNKADRPGADRTANELRAMLELGEDEKRPLPVLLVSASQGTGVTELCEELERQYLLLDGNGELA
;
A
#
# COMPACT_ATOMS: atom_id res chain seq x y z
N MET A 1 -0.23 -21.70 13.31
CA MET A 1 0.30 -20.33 13.37
C MET A 1 -0.56 -19.56 12.40
N ASN A 2 -1.11 -18.43 12.76
CA ASN A 2 -1.79 -17.59 11.76
C ASN A 2 -0.71 -17.03 10.84
N GLU A 3 -0.91 -17.15 9.54
CA GLU A 3 -0.06 -16.53 8.53
C GLU A 3 -0.18 -15.00 8.63
N ALA A 4 0.91 -14.28 8.41
CA ALA A 4 0.89 -12.82 8.40
C ALA A 4 0.05 -12.31 7.22
N ARG A 5 -0.81 -11.33 7.46
CA ARG A 5 -1.55 -10.64 6.39
C ARG A 5 -0.62 -9.72 5.62
N ILE A 6 -0.62 -9.78 4.31
CA ILE A 6 0.27 -9.02 3.44
C ILE A 6 -0.53 -7.96 2.68
N PHE A 7 -0.34 -6.68 2.99
CA PHE A 7 -1.02 -5.58 2.32
C PHE A 7 -0.07 -4.79 1.43
N GLY A 8 -0.36 -4.75 0.13
CA GLY A 8 0.34 -3.92 -0.85
C GLY A 8 -0.18 -2.48 -0.83
N ILE A 9 0.71 -1.50 -0.83
CA ILE A 9 0.37 -0.07 -0.92
C ILE A 9 1.06 0.52 -2.14
N THR A 10 0.26 0.93 -3.12
CA THR A 10 0.74 1.52 -4.37
C THR A 10 0.06 2.85 -4.69
N GLY A 11 0.51 3.52 -5.73
CA GLY A 11 -0.02 4.81 -6.18
C GLY A 11 1.07 5.76 -6.64
N PRO A 12 0.74 6.92 -7.24
CA PRO A 12 1.70 7.81 -7.86
C PRO A 12 2.74 8.38 -6.87
N PRO A 13 3.89 8.82 -7.37
CA PRO A 13 4.88 9.54 -6.55
C PRO A 13 4.25 10.75 -5.89
N GLY A 14 4.59 10.98 -4.62
CA GLY A 14 4.02 12.10 -3.86
C GLY A 14 2.57 11.89 -3.37
N ALA A 15 1.94 10.76 -3.62
CA ALA A 15 0.61 10.43 -3.08
C ALA A 15 0.57 10.34 -1.55
N GLY A 16 1.73 10.25 -0.90
CA GLY A 16 1.83 10.17 0.57
C GLY A 16 1.77 8.75 1.09
N LYS A 17 2.19 7.76 0.30
CA LYS A 17 2.24 6.34 0.68
C LYS A 17 2.93 6.14 2.03
N SER A 18 4.17 6.57 2.17
CA SER A 18 4.94 6.40 3.42
C SER A 18 4.30 7.10 4.63
N THR A 19 3.64 8.24 4.42
CA THR A 19 2.88 8.92 5.49
C THR A 19 1.67 8.09 5.91
N LEU A 20 0.97 7.51 4.94
CA LEU A 20 -0.18 6.66 5.21
C LEU A 20 0.25 5.32 5.83
N THR A 21 1.32 4.69 5.34
CA THR A 21 1.94 3.50 5.91
C THR A 21 2.26 3.71 7.40
N ASN A 22 2.85 4.86 7.75
CA ASN A 22 3.12 5.24 9.14
C ASN A 22 1.81 5.35 9.95
N ALA A 23 0.80 6.05 9.43
CA ALA A 23 -0.47 6.25 10.13
C ALA A 23 -1.23 4.92 10.35
N LEU A 24 -1.31 4.06 9.33
CA LEU A 24 -1.90 2.74 9.43
C LEU A 24 -1.14 1.83 10.41
N THR A 25 0.20 1.88 10.37
CA THR A 25 1.03 1.12 11.33
C THR A 25 0.70 1.51 12.77
N LYS A 26 0.58 2.79 13.07
CA LYS A 26 0.17 3.25 14.40
C LYS A 26 -1.20 2.74 14.82
N CYS A 27 -2.15 2.70 13.88
CA CYS A 27 -3.49 2.17 14.12
C CYS A 27 -3.43 0.69 14.53
N TRP A 28 -2.70 -0.15 13.80
CA TRP A 28 -2.54 -1.57 14.14
C TRP A 28 -1.68 -1.80 15.38
N ARG A 29 -0.65 -0.97 15.59
CA ARG A 29 0.15 -1.02 16.84
C ARG A 29 -0.70 -0.71 18.08
N ALA A 30 -1.66 0.19 17.96
CA ALA A 30 -2.61 0.48 19.04
C ALA A 30 -3.52 -0.73 19.39
N LYS A 31 -3.74 -1.62 18.42
CA LYS A 31 -4.43 -2.92 18.61
C LYS A 31 -3.48 -4.03 19.12
N GLY A 32 -2.20 -3.73 19.34
CA GLY A 32 -1.20 -4.68 19.83
C GLY A 32 -0.55 -5.55 18.74
N LEU A 33 -0.90 -5.38 17.45
CA LEU A 33 -0.37 -6.18 16.36
C LEU A 33 1.09 -5.83 16.05
N ARG A 34 1.91 -6.83 15.69
CA ARG A 34 3.27 -6.63 15.20
C ARG A 34 3.24 -6.37 13.70
N VAL A 35 3.88 -5.28 13.25
CA VAL A 35 3.81 -4.81 11.86
C VAL A 35 5.21 -4.78 11.22
N GLY A 36 5.38 -5.52 10.13
CA GLY A 36 6.54 -5.42 9.24
C GLY A 36 6.28 -4.42 8.11
N ILE A 37 7.24 -3.56 7.79
CA ILE A 37 7.16 -2.62 6.66
C ILE A 37 8.34 -2.90 5.73
N ILE A 38 8.05 -3.24 4.48
CA ILE A 38 9.02 -3.40 3.41
C ILE A 38 8.74 -2.34 2.35
N ALA A 39 9.64 -1.35 2.26
CA ALA A 39 9.59 -0.33 1.21
C ALA A 39 10.45 -0.80 0.02
N VAL A 40 9.81 -0.98 -1.13
CA VAL A 40 10.48 -1.43 -2.36
C VAL A 40 10.83 -0.21 -3.20
N ASP A 41 12.09 0.19 -3.17
CA ASP A 41 12.62 1.35 -3.88
C ASP A 41 13.29 0.96 -5.20
N PRO A 42 13.22 1.81 -6.26
CA PRO A 42 14.12 1.64 -7.39
C PRO A 42 15.56 1.74 -6.91
N THR A 43 16.41 0.86 -7.43
CA THR A 43 17.83 0.84 -7.08
C THR A 43 18.48 2.14 -7.51
N SER A 44 19.19 2.82 -6.61
CA SER A 44 20.02 3.97 -6.96
C SER A 44 21.11 3.54 -7.94
N PRO A 45 21.21 4.16 -9.14
CA PRO A 45 22.27 3.84 -10.08
C PRO A 45 23.67 4.16 -9.55
N PHE A 46 23.78 4.98 -8.50
CA PHE A 46 25.06 5.43 -7.93
C PHE A 46 25.52 4.57 -6.75
N THR A 47 24.60 4.06 -5.93
CA THR A 47 24.96 3.34 -4.70
C THR A 47 24.64 1.85 -4.74
N GLY A 48 23.83 1.40 -5.71
CA GLY A 48 23.34 0.02 -5.78
C GLY A 48 22.43 -0.40 -4.63
N GLY A 49 22.05 0.54 -3.76
CA GLY A 49 21.18 0.33 -2.61
C GLY A 49 19.88 1.11 -2.68
N ALA A 50 18.92 0.80 -1.82
CA ALA A 50 17.70 1.57 -1.66
C ALA A 50 18.01 3.00 -1.20
N ILE A 51 17.25 3.97 -1.72
CA ILE A 51 17.43 5.37 -1.32
C ILE A 51 16.95 5.50 0.14
N LEU A 52 17.85 5.88 1.04
CA LEU A 52 17.66 5.95 2.50
C LEU A 52 16.55 6.89 3.01
N GLY A 53 15.73 7.46 2.12
CA GLY A 53 14.74 8.48 2.47
C GLY A 53 13.61 8.03 3.41
N ASP A 54 13.23 6.75 3.40
CA ASP A 54 12.04 6.29 4.11
C ASP A 54 12.25 6.06 5.62
N ARG A 55 13.44 5.64 6.03
CA ARG A 55 13.77 5.53 7.47
C ARG A 55 13.69 6.86 8.20
N VAL A 56 14.03 7.97 7.53
CA VAL A 56 13.96 9.30 8.13
C VAL A 56 12.51 9.77 8.29
N ARG A 57 11.60 9.32 7.42
CA ARG A 57 10.18 9.70 7.44
C ARG A 57 9.36 8.94 8.47
N MET A 58 9.84 7.78 8.92
CA MET A 58 9.17 6.90 9.90
C MET A 58 9.93 6.85 11.24
N GLY A 59 10.67 7.93 11.57
CA GLY A 59 11.56 7.99 12.73
C GLY A 59 10.89 7.68 14.07
N ASP A 60 9.61 7.99 14.21
CA ASP A 60 8.81 7.71 15.40
C ASP A 60 8.45 6.21 15.58
N LEU A 61 8.44 5.43 14.50
CA LEU A 61 8.19 3.98 14.55
C LEU A 61 9.47 3.16 14.76
N THR A 62 10.65 3.74 14.55
CA THR A 62 11.93 3.00 14.65
C THR A 62 12.28 2.55 16.06
N LEU A 63 11.67 3.15 17.07
CA LEU A 63 11.85 2.79 18.48
C LEU A 63 10.79 1.80 18.98
N ASP A 64 9.75 1.52 18.20
CA ASP A 64 8.71 0.56 18.57
C ASP A 64 9.20 -0.87 18.29
N THR A 65 9.37 -1.66 19.34
CA THR A 65 9.85 -3.07 19.24
C THR A 65 8.87 -4.00 18.51
N GLY A 66 7.63 -3.59 18.32
CA GLY A 66 6.63 -4.32 17.53
C GLY A 66 6.62 -3.92 16.06
N VAL A 67 7.52 -3.02 15.63
CA VAL A 67 7.62 -2.58 14.23
C VAL A 67 8.99 -2.94 13.65
N PHE A 68 8.97 -3.54 12.46
CA PHE A 68 10.17 -3.76 11.67
C PHE A 68 10.08 -2.94 10.38
N ILE A 69 11.13 -2.21 10.02
CA ILE A 69 11.15 -1.38 8.80
C ILE A 69 12.41 -1.71 7.99
N ARG A 70 12.22 -2.02 6.71
CA ARG A 70 13.32 -2.24 5.78
C ARG A 70 13.02 -1.70 4.39
N SER A 71 13.94 -0.90 3.85
CA SER A 71 13.94 -0.52 2.44
C SER A 71 14.75 -1.54 1.63
N MET A 72 14.21 -1.97 0.49
CA MET A 72 14.80 -2.93 -0.41
C MET A 72 14.87 -2.36 -1.83
N GLY A 73 16.03 -2.49 -2.48
CA GLY A 73 16.21 -2.06 -3.87
C GLY A 73 15.78 -3.15 -4.84
N THR A 74 15.21 -2.77 -5.99
CA THR A 74 14.82 -3.70 -7.07
C THR A 74 16.01 -4.35 -7.78
N ARG A 75 17.24 -3.87 -7.56
CA ARG A 75 18.50 -4.37 -8.14
C ARG A 75 18.46 -4.57 -9.66
N GLY A 76 17.80 -3.67 -10.39
CA GLY A 76 17.76 -3.69 -11.85
C GLY A 76 16.84 -4.75 -12.47
N GLN A 77 16.05 -5.44 -11.69
CA GLN A 77 14.96 -6.27 -12.24
C GLN A 77 13.84 -5.34 -12.72
N LEU A 78 13.69 -5.27 -14.03
CA LEU A 78 12.57 -4.60 -14.68
C LEU A 78 11.33 -5.49 -14.50
N GLY A 79 10.41 -5.07 -13.62
CA GLY A 79 9.06 -5.63 -13.59
C GLY A 79 8.79 -6.78 -12.66
N GLY A 80 9.64 -7.07 -11.66
CA GLY A 80 9.37 -8.14 -10.68
C GLY A 80 9.80 -7.79 -9.26
N LEU A 81 9.23 -8.49 -8.28
CA LEU A 81 9.77 -8.53 -6.93
C LEU A 81 11.14 -9.22 -6.97
N SER A 82 12.11 -8.62 -6.28
CA SER A 82 13.37 -9.34 -6.11
C SER A 82 13.11 -10.59 -5.22
N PRO A 83 13.78 -11.74 -5.48
CA PRO A 83 13.70 -12.90 -4.59
C PRO A 83 14.02 -12.54 -3.13
N ALA A 84 14.81 -11.48 -2.92
CA ALA A 84 15.10 -10.96 -1.60
C ALA A 84 13.89 -10.32 -0.92
N THR A 85 12.95 -9.72 -1.66
CA THR A 85 11.72 -9.15 -1.10
C THR A 85 10.79 -10.26 -0.63
N ALA A 86 10.55 -11.26 -1.46
CA ALA A 86 9.76 -12.45 -1.08
C ALA A 86 10.38 -13.16 0.13
N GLY A 87 11.70 -13.36 0.13
CA GLY A 87 12.41 -13.93 1.28
C GLY A 87 12.28 -13.09 2.57
N ALA A 88 12.23 -11.76 2.45
CA ALA A 88 12.02 -10.89 3.61
C ALA A 88 10.60 -11.00 4.17
N VAL A 89 9.58 -11.12 3.31
CA VAL A 89 8.19 -11.37 3.71
C VAL A 89 8.09 -12.68 4.48
N HIS A 90 8.59 -13.78 3.93
CA HIS A 90 8.59 -15.09 4.60
C HIS A 90 9.33 -15.07 5.94
N ALA A 91 10.45 -14.33 6.03
CA ALA A 91 11.19 -14.21 7.27
C ALA A 91 10.39 -13.45 8.35
N LEU A 92 9.65 -12.41 7.98
CA LEU A 92 8.79 -11.66 8.91
C LEU A 92 7.62 -12.52 9.39
N ASP A 93 6.97 -13.25 8.49
CA ASP A 93 5.91 -14.20 8.84
C ASP A 93 6.44 -15.28 9.82
N ALA A 94 7.57 -15.91 9.51
CA ALA A 94 8.21 -16.88 10.39
C ALA A 94 8.64 -16.30 11.76
N CYS A 95 8.91 -14.98 11.83
CA CYS A 95 9.19 -14.26 13.08
C CYS A 95 7.92 -13.87 13.86
N GLY A 96 6.73 -14.23 13.37
CA GLY A 96 5.44 -13.99 14.04
C GLY A 96 4.99 -12.55 13.95
N TYR A 97 5.22 -11.86 12.83
CA TYR A 97 4.55 -10.61 12.52
C TYR A 97 3.11 -10.90 12.11
N ASP A 98 2.18 -10.08 12.60
CA ASP A 98 0.75 -10.26 12.33
C ASP A 98 0.34 -9.65 10.99
N LEU A 99 1.09 -8.63 10.54
CA LEU A 99 0.81 -7.86 9.34
C LEU A 99 2.10 -7.38 8.68
N ILE A 100 2.16 -7.46 7.35
CA ILE A 100 3.28 -7.00 6.55
C ILE A 100 2.77 -6.00 5.51
N LEU A 101 3.33 -4.79 5.53
CA LEU A 101 3.03 -3.73 4.55
C LEU A 101 4.12 -3.71 3.48
N LEU A 102 3.72 -3.87 2.23
CA LEU A 102 4.59 -3.74 1.07
C LEU A 102 4.33 -2.39 0.40
N GLU A 103 5.22 -1.43 0.57
CA GLU A 103 5.10 -0.12 -0.04
C GLU A 103 5.94 -0.03 -1.32
N THR A 104 5.32 0.37 -2.45
CA THR A 104 6.03 0.63 -3.70
C THR A 104 6.34 2.12 -3.86
N VAL A 105 7.39 2.45 -4.63
CA VAL A 105 7.79 3.85 -4.86
C VAL A 105 6.97 4.55 -5.95
N GLY A 106 6.07 3.83 -6.64
CA GLY A 106 5.13 4.45 -7.58
C GLY A 106 5.71 4.81 -8.94
N VAL A 107 6.71 4.07 -9.44
CA VAL A 107 7.28 4.26 -10.79
C VAL A 107 7.45 2.93 -11.51
N GLY A 108 6.47 2.58 -12.33
CA GLY A 108 6.62 1.54 -13.35
C GLY A 108 6.15 0.14 -12.96
N GLN A 109 6.67 -0.89 -13.65
CA GLN A 109 6.22 -2.28 -13.58
C GLN A 109 6.47 -2.98 -12.23
N SER A 110 7.28 -2.40 -11.34
CA SER A 110 7.46 -2.91 -9.97
C SER A 110 6.19 -2.84 -9.12
N GLU A 111 5.21 -2.04 -9.52
CA GLU A 111 3.91 -1.95 -8.86
C GLU A 111 3.11 -3.24 -9.01
N VAL A 112 3.11 -3.83 -10.21
CA VAL A 112 2.40 -5.08 -10.51
C VAL A 112 3.01 -6.25 -9.74
N ALA A 113 4.32 -6.31 -9.62
CA ALA A 113 5.00 -7.41 -8.96
C ALA A 113 4.80 -7.48 -7.43
N VAL A 114 4.54 -6.34 -6.77
CA VAL A 114 4.17 -6.32 -5.35
C VAL A 114 2.82 -7.00 -5.15
N MET A 115 1.96 -6.95 -6.16
CA MET A 115 0.63 -7.53 -6.15
C MET A 115 0.64 -9.07 -6.19
N GLU A 116 1.70 -9.67 -6.75
CA GLU A 116 1.82 -11.13 -6.83
C GLU A 116 1.98 -11.82 -5.48
N ILE A 117 2.33 -11.07 -4.42
CA ILE A 117 2.51 -11.61 -3.06
C ILE A 117 1.67 -10.88 -2.00
N ALA A 118 0.89 -9.89 -2.37
CA ALA A 118 0.00 -9.20 -1.44
C ALA A 118 -1.36 -9.88 -1.42
N ASP A 119 -1.87 -10.16 -0.22
CA ASP A 119 -3.24 -10.67 -0.03
C ASP A 119 -4.30 -9.62 -0.39
N LEU A 120 -3.95 -8.33 -0.26
CA LEU A 120 -4.83 -7.20 -0.54
C LEU A 120 -4.01 -5.99 -0.99
N VAL A 121 -4.54 -5.27 -1.97
CA VAL A 121 -3.90 -4.13 -2.60
C VAL A 121 -4.67 -2.85 -2.35
N LEU A 122 -4.02 -1.90 -1.67
CA LEU A 122 -4.49 -0.53 -1.51
C LEU A 122 -3.85 0.38 -2.57
N VAL A 123 -4.68 0.99 -3.41
CA VAL A 123 -4.26 1.98 -4.41
C VAL A 123 -4.53 3.39 -3.89
N LEU A 124 -3.48 4.20 -3.71
CA LEU A 124 -3.60 5.60 -3.32
C LEU A 124 -3.74 6.52 -4.52
N ASN A 125 -4.62 7.50 -4.37
CA ASN A 125 -4.78 8.64 -5.24
C ASN A 125 -4.70 9.96 -4.45
N VAL A 126 -4.60 11.11 -5.13
CA VAL A 126 -4.59 12.44 -4.49
C VAL A 126 -5.34 13.44 -5.35
N PRO A 127 -5.96 14.49 -4.75
CA PRO A 127 -6.61 15.54 -5.50
C PRO A 127 -5.62 16.35 -6.33
N GLY A 128 -6.05 16.81 -7.52
CA GLY A 128 -5.29 17.77 -8.32
C GLY A 128 -4.28 17.19 -9.31
N LEU A 129 -4.25 15.88 -9.46
CA LEU A 129 -3.53 15.21 -10.54
C LEU A 129 -4.44 15.09 -11.78
N GLY A 130 -4.97 16.21 -12.29
CA GLY A 130 -6.06 16.35 -13.26
C GLY A 130 -6.07 15.40 -14.46
N ASP A 131 -4.98 15.27 -15.23
CA ASP A 131 -4.83 14.26 -16.28
C ASP A 131 -4.34 12.90 -15.75
N ASP A 132 -4.01 12.81 -14.48
CA ASP A 132 -3.35 11.66 -13.87
C ASP A 132 -4.33 10.61 -13.33
N VAL A 133 -5.63 10.91 -13.22
CA VAL A 133 -6.64 9.84 -13.07
C VAL A 133 -6.65 8.98 -14.34
N GLN A 134 -6.39 9.57 -15.52
CA GLN A 134 -6.09 8.83 -16.74
C GLN A 134 -4.68 8.20 -16.73
N ALA A 135 -3.76 8.71 -15.92
CA ALA A 135 -2.42 8.15 -15.74
C ALA A 135 -2.35 7.03 -14.68
N ILE A 136 -3.42 6.78 -13.92
CA ILE A 136 -3.62 5.47 -13.30
C ILE A 136 -3.78 4.50 -14.47
N LYS A 137 -2.65 3.96 -14.91
CA LYS A 137 -2.60 2.99 -16.00
C LYS A 137 -3.68 1.95 -15.74
N ALA A 138 -4.46 1.61 -16.77
CA ALA A 138 -5.54 0.63 -16.67
C ALA A 138 -5.17 -0.59 -15.81
N GLY A 139 -3.91 -1.08 -15.90
CA GLY A 139 -3.41 -2.17 -15.08
C GLY A 139 -3.37 -1.96 -13.55
N ILE A 140 -3.35 -0.72 -13.04
CA ILE A 140 -3.36 -0.48 -11.58
C ILE A 140 -4.81 -0.52 -11.04
N LEU A 141 -5.79 -0.15 -11.84
CA LEU A 141 -7.21 -0.28 -11.47
C LEU A 141 -7.63 -1.76 -11.41
N GLU A 142 -7.06 -2.60 -12.27
CA GLU A 142 -7.35 -4.03 -12.35
C GLU A 142 -6.82 -4.83 -11.16
N ILE A 143 -5.78 -4.32 -10.48
CA ILE A 143 -5.09 -5.00 -9.38
C ILE A 143 -5.47 -4.47 -7.99
N GLY A 144 -6.25 -3.39 -7.91
CA GLY A 144 -6.63 -2.77 -6.64
C GLY A 144 -7.86 -3.43 -6.02
N ASP A 145 -7.78 -3.80 -4.75
CA ASP A 145 -8.90 -4.31 -3.95
C ASP A 145 -9.60 -3.20 -3.18
N LEU A 146 -8.86 -2.12 -2.88
CA LEU A 146 -9.33 -0.97 -2.13
C LEU A 146 -8.65 0.30 -2.65
N PHE A 147 -9.38 1.39 -2.70
CA PHE A 147 -8.89 2.68 -3.18
C PHE A 147 -9.02 3.75 -2.10
N ALA A 148 -8.01 4.62 -2.00
CA ALA A 148 -8.06 5.77 -1.10
C ALA A 148 -7.59 7.05 -1.81
N VAL A 149 -8.34 8.12 -1.65
CA VAL A 149 -7.93 9.47 -2.04
C VAL A 149 -7.31 10.12 -0.82
N ASN A 150 -5.97 10.16 -0.79
CA ASN A 150 -5.20 10.78 0.27
C ASN A 150 -5.12 12.30 0.09
N LYS A 151 -4.73 13.01 1.14
CA LYS A 151 -4.76 14.48 1.20
C LYS A 151 -6.17 15.04 0.99
N ALA A 152 -7.16 14.39 1.59
CA ALA A 152 -8.57 14.77 1.51
C ALA A 152 -8.86 16.14 2.16
N ASP A 153 -7.89 16.70 2.91
CA ASP A 153 -7.88 18.06 3.39
C ASP A 153 -7.72 19.11 2.28
N ARG A 154 -7.36 18.70 1.06
CA ARG A 154 -7.19 19.58 -0.10
C ARG A 154 -8.48 19.69 -0.93
N PRO A 155 -8.71 20.86 -1.57
CA PRO A 155 -9.82 21.03 -2.49
C PRO A 155 -9.80 19.98 -3.62
N GLY A 156 -10.96 19.48 -4.01
CA GLY A 156 -11.11 18.53 -5.12
C GLY A 156 -11.05 17.06 -4.73
N ALA A 157 -10.86 16.72 -3.44
CA ALA A 157 -10.79 15.33 -2.99
C ALA A 157 -12.09 14.54 -3.29
N ASP A 158 -13.26 15.13 -3.01
CA ASP A 158 -14.55 14.52 -3.32
C ASP A 158 -14.75 14.30 -4.82
N ARG A 159 -14.31 15.25 -5.64
CA ARG A 159 -14.36 15.13 -7.10
C ARG A 159 -13.52 13.96 -7.57
N THR A 160 -12.27 13.89 -7.13
CA THR A 160 -11.35 12.78 -7.47
C THR A 160 -11.93 11.42 -7.03
N ALA A 161 -12.53 11.34 -5.84
CA ALA A 161 -13.15 10.11 -5.36
C ALA A 161 -14.35 9.69 -6.22
N ASN A 162 -15.19 10.66 -6.66
CA ASN A 162 -16.32 10.38 -7.54
C ASN A 162 -15.89 9.96 -8.95
N GLU A 163 -14.87 10.61 -9.50
CA GLU A 163 -14.27 10.22 -10.78
C GLU A 163 -13.71 8.78 -10.72
N LEU A 164 -13.02 8.45 -9.62
CA LEU A 164 -12.48 7.11 -9.41
C LEU A 164 -13.59 6.05 -9.27
N ARG A 165 -14.66 6.32 -8.52
CA ARG A 165 -15.83 5.44 -8.42
C ARG A 165 -16.47 5.19 -9.77
N ALA A 166 -16.67 6.26 -10.55
CA ALA A 166 -17.26 6.14 -11.89
C ALA A 166 -16.37 5.30 -12.83
N MET A 167 -15.03 5.40 -12.71
CA MET A 167 -14.11 4.57 -13.51
C MET A 167 -14.17 3.09 -13.08
N LEU A 168 -14.27 2.81 -11.78
CA LEU A 168 -14.37 1.45 -11.26
C LEU A 168 -15.70 0.79 -11.64
N GLU A 169 -16.80 1.55 -11.73
CA GLU A 169 -18.09 1.09 -12.19
C GLU A 169 -18.14 0.74 -13.70
N LEU A 170 -17.23 1.31 -14.50
CA LEU A 170 -17.11 1.02 -15.93
C LEU A 170 -16.26 -0.23 -16.22
N GLY A 171 -15.54 -0.75 -15.22
CA GLY A 171 -14.81 -1.99 -15.33
C GLY A 171 -15.75 -3.19 -15.49
N GLU A 172 -15.36 -4.17 -16.34
CA GLU A 172 -16.22 -5.31 -16.68
C GLU A 172 -16.38 -6.36 -15.54
N ASP A 173 -15.72 -6.15 -14.39
CA ASP A 173 -15.78 -7.10 -13.28
C ASP A 173 -16.95 -6.79 -12.36
N GLU A 174 -18.11 -7.48 -12.61
CA GLU A 174 -19.35 -7.38 -11.81
C GLU A 174 -19.19 -7.93 -10.36
N LYS A 175 -18.01 -8.35 -9.93
CA LYS A 175 -17.90 -9.20 -8.73
C LYS A 175 -18.20 -8.49 -7.41
N ARG A 176 -17.83 -7.22 -7.24
CA ARG A 176 -18.16 -6.41 -6.04
C ARG A 176 -17.87 -4.92 -6.25
N PRO A 177 -18.62 -4.01 -5.63
CA PRO A 177 -18.25 -2.61 -5.62
C PRO A 177 -16.96 -2.42 -4.81
N LEU A 178 -15.91 -1.91 -5.46
CA LEU A 178 -14.63 -1.63 -4.82
C LEU A 178 -14.73 -0.35 -3.97
N PRO A 179 -14.35 -0.39 -2.69
CA PRO A 179 -14.48 0.78 -1.83
C PRO A 179 -13.48 1.88 -2.19
N VAL A 180 -13.94 3.14 -2.15
CA VAL A 180 -13.13 4.35 -2.33
C VAL A 180 -13.30 5.24 -1.11
N LEU A 181 -12.24 5.39 -0.30
CA LEU A 181 -12.24 6.17 0.93
C LEU A 181 -11.47 7.49 0.77
N LEU A 182 -11.91 8.50 1.52
CA LEU A 182 -11.21 9.78 1.66
C LEU A 182 -10.36 9.76 2.92
N VAL A 183 -9.07 10.07 2.80
CA VAL A 183 -8.15 10.08 3.93
C VAL A 183 -7.22 11.30 3.91
N SER A 184 -6.85 11.79 5.07
CA SER A 184 -5.73 12.72 5.24
C SER A 184 -4.73 12.09 6.21
N ALA A 185 -3.74 11.40 5.66
CA ALA A 185 -2.75 10.67 6.46
C ALA A 185 -1.96 11.58 7.40
N SER A 186 -1.71 12.84 7.00
CA SER A 186 -1.00 13.84 7.80
C SER A 186 -1.83 14.38 8.97
N GLN A 187 -3.17 14.40 8.83
CA GLN A 187 -4.10 14.87 9.86
C GLN A 187 -4.73 13.72 10.66
N GLY A 188 -4.55 12.48 10.21
CA GLY A 188 -5.15 11.30 10.82
C GLY A 188 -6.64 11.09 10.46
N THR A 189 -7.24 11.97 9.65
CA THR A 189 -8.65 11.88 9.27
C THR A 189 -8.87 10.71 8.32
N GLY A 190 -9.89 9.87 8.56
CA GLY A 190 -10.24 8.72 7.72
C GLY A 190 -9.27 7.54 7.83
N VAL A 191 -8.22 7.63 8.65
CA VAL A 191 -7.20 6.57 8.78
C VAL A 191 -7.75 5.36 9.55
N THR A 192 -8.54 5.58 10.59
CA THR A 192 -9.17 4.50 11.36
C THR A 192 -10.16 3.74 10.50
N GLU A 193 -11.00 4.44 9.78
CA GLU A 193 -11.99 3.89 8.86
C GLU A 193 -11.31 3.09 7.74
N LEU A 194 -10.18 3.60 7.20
CA LEU A 194 -9.40 2.88 6.20
C LEU A 194 -8.76 1.61 6.79
N CYS A 195 -8.25 1.66 8.03
CA CYS A 195 -7.70 0.51 8.72
C CYS A 195 -8.75 -0.60 8.93
N GLU A 196 -9.96 -0.23 9.35
CA GLU A 196 -11.08 -1.15 9.53
C GLU A 196 -11.55 -1.74 8.19
N GLU A 197 -11.59 -0.92 7.14
CA GLU A 197 -11.98 -1.38 5.82
C GLU A 197 -10.97 -2.35 5.21
N LEU A 198 -9.65 -2.12 5.39
CA LEU A 198 -8.61 -3.07 5.00
C LEU A 198 -8.79 -4.43 5.69
N GLU A 199 -9.05 -4.43 6.99
CA GLU A 199 -9.33 -5.66 7.74
C GLU A 199 -10.61 -6.35 7.24
N ARG A 200 -11.65 -5.59 6.95
CA ARG A 200 -12.93 -6.11 6.43
C ARG A 200 -12.77 -6.74 5.04
N GLN A 201 -12.06 -6.08 4.14
CA GLN A 201 -11.81 -6.59 2.80
C GLN A 201 -10.96 -7.87 2.83
N TYR A 202 -9.92 -7.90 3.67
CA TYR A 202 -9.12 -9.11 3.86
C TYR A 202 -9.99 -10.31 4.30
N LEU A 203 -10.87 -10.12 5.29
CA LEU A 203 -11.75 -11.18 5.76
C LEU A 203 -12.76 -11.65 4.70
N LEU A 204 -13.18 -10.77 3.81
CA LEU A 204 -14.06 -11.13 2.69
C LEU A 204 -13.31 -11.98 1.65
N LEU A 205 -12.06 -11.64 1.33
CA LEU A 205 -11.22 -12.40 0.40
C LEU A 205 -10.87 -13.78 0.97
N ASP A 206 -10.48 -13.83 2.24
CA ASP A 206 -10.19 -15.08 2.96
C ASP A 206 -11.41 -16.01 3.00
N GLY A 207 -12.58 -15.47 3.35
CA GLY A 207 -13.83 -16.22 3.41
C GLY A 207 -14.32 -16.76 2.06
N ASN A 208 -13.94 -16.11 0.95
CA ASN A 208 -14.28 -16.53 -0.40
C ASN A 208 -13.23 -17.48 -1.02
N GLY A 209 -12.06 -17.67 -0.38
CA GLY A 209 -10.93 -18.41 -0.92
C GLY A 209 -10.24 -17.70 -2.09
N GLU A 210 -10.30 -16.35 -2.12
CA GLU A 210 -9.72 -15.48 -3.16
C GLU A 210 -8.33 -14.91 -2.75
N LEU A 211 -7.80 -15.28 -1.58
CA LEU A 211 -6.44 -14.91 -1.18
C LEU A 211 -5.41 -15.63 -2.06
N ALA A 212 -4.33 -14.92 -2.44
CA ALA A 212 -3.27 -15.42 -3.31
C ALA A 212 -2.39 -16.50 -2.64
#